data_b5c723db9b5738871abeae947d47fccf
#
_entry.id   b5c723db9b5738871abeae947d47fccf
#
_cell.length_a   1.000
_cell.length_b   1.000
_cell.length_c   1.000
_cell.angle_alpha   90.00
_cell.angle_beta   90.00
_cell.angle_gamma   90.00
#
_symmetry.space_group_name_H-M   'P 1'
#
loop_
_entity.id
_entity.type
_entity.pdbx_description
1 polymer ?
#
loop_
_entity_poly.entity_id
_entity_poly.type
_entity_poly.pdbx_seq_one_letter_code
_entity_poly.pdbx_strand_id
1 'polypeptide(L)'
;DPFHKRYKGLPGEKSAPETSKEHRPTPVPPNPEYDLLWFIAHYSPELEDWERDVFLAVREESFYFYPVFACQIMNEGWATYWHARLLREADFLPENVYLDAIKAHSDVVRPFAAEQQTALAVNPYHLGFSMWENIVEKQGIEKARQICRDEDDFGFVRNYLDRELAEKLGLFVFEARKDGEIKVAARDIDSVREAILAPRFNYGAPRICVSELRHDGTLVLTHDHHSDGRGLDLERAASVLKYLQRVWRRPVILHTADPSG
;
A
#
# COMPACT_ATOMS: atom_id res chain seq x y z
N ASP A 1 30.52 1.16 -23.27
CA ASP A 1 30.06 -0.07 -23.89
C ASP A 1 31.27 -0.92 -24.27
N PRO A 2 31.48 -2.13 -23.68
CA PRO A 2 32.61 -3.01 -23.95
C PRO A 2 32.69 -3.48 -25.42
N PHE A 3 31.57 -3.42 -26.12
CA PHE A 3 31.47 -3.77 -27.54
C PHE A 3 32.17 -2.69 -28.41
N HIS A 4 31.93 -1.41 -28.13
CA HIS A 4 32.53 -0.29 -28.85
C HIS A 4 34.04 -0.20 -28.63
N LYS A 5 34.53 -0.56 -27.46
CA LYS A 5 35.98 -0.61 -27.19
C LYS A 5 36.71 -1.71 -27.98
N ARG A 6 36.04 -2.84 -28.26
CA ARG A 6 36.64 -4.00 -28.92
C ARG A 6 36.83 -3.85 -30.44
N TYR A 7 36.04 -2.97 -31.05
CA TYR A 7 36.05 -2.78 -32.52
C TYR A 7 36.55 -1.39 -32.97
N LYS A 8 37.05 -0.57 -32.04
CA LYS A 8 37.60 0.74 -32.36
C LYS A 8 38.89 0.57 -33.17
N GLY A 9 38.91 1.11 -34.39
CA GLY A 9 40.09 1.07 -35.26
C GLY A 9 40.07 -0.01 -36.34
N LEU A 10 38.91 -0.57 -36.72
CA LEU A 10 38.83 -1.45 -37.87
C LEU A 10 39.06 -0.69 -39.18
N PRO A 11 39.72 -1.31 -40.18
CA PRO A 11 39.92 -0.70 -41.49
C PRO A 11 38.61 -0.28 -42.14
N GLY A 12 38.43 1.00 -42.47
CA GLY A 12 37.23 1.56 -43.02
C GLY A 12 36.29 2.30 -42.06
N GLU A 13 36.60 2.28 -40.78
CA GLU A 13 35.89 3.10 -39.78
C GLU A 13 36.30 4.56 -39.94
N LYS A 14 35.40 5.39 -40.46
CA LYS A 14 35.60 6.84 -40.44
C LYS A 14 35.49 7.27 -38.99
N SER A 15 36.57 7.73 -38.39
CA SER A 15 36.54 8.37 -37.09
C SER A 15 35.52 9.50 -37.14
N ALA A 16 34.38 9.29 -36.50
CA ALA A 16 33.43 10.39 -36.28
C ALA A 16 34.23 11.50 -35.52
N PRO A 17 34.05 12.78 -35.92
CA PRO A 17 34.68 13.86 -35.19
C PRO A 17 34.29 13.69 -33.72
N GLU A 18 35.31 13.74 -32.85
CA GLU A 18 35.07 13.80 -31.40
C GLU A 18 34.32 15.09 -31.12
N THR A 19 33.02 15.04 -31.30
CA THR A 19 32.15 15.99 -30.64
C THR A 19 32.41 15.78 -29.18
N SER A 20 33.06 16.73 -28.56
CA SER A 20 33.17 16.84 -27.11
C SER A 20 31.71 16.72 -26.59
N LYS A 21 31.31 15.51 -26.22
CA LYS A 21 30.11 15.31 -25.45
C LYS A 21 30.40 16.07 -24.18
N GLU A 22 29.85 17.27 -24.05
CA GLU A 22 29.74 17.91 -22.75
C GLU A 22 29.23 16.81 -21.82
N HIS A 23 30.07 16.43 -20.89
CA HIS A 23 29.74 15.44 -19.88
C HIS A 23 28.68 16.13 -19.00
N ARG A 24 27.41 16.08 -19.45
CA ARG A 24 26.31 16.45 -18.56
C ARG A 24 26.41 15.46 -17.41
N PRO A 25 26.62 15.93 -16.19
CA PRO A 25 26.67 15.03 -15.04
C PRO A 25 25.40 14.20 -15.05
N THR A 26 25.53 12.88 -14.93
CA THR A 26 24.39 11.99 -14.85
C THR A 26 23.55 12.42 -13.64
N PRO A 27 22.27 12.68 -13.79
CA PRO A 27 21.44 13.05 -12.66
C PRO A 27 21.49 11.94 -11.60
N VAL A 28 21.41 12.32 -10.35
CA VAL A 28 21.35 11.38 -9.22
C VAL A 28 19.97 11.51 -8.58
N PRO A 29 19.19 10.45 -8.52
CA PRO A 29 19.39 9.14 -9.17
C PRO A 29 19.20 9.23 -10.71
N PRO A 30 19.79 8.31 -11.49
CA PRO A 30 19.63 8.31 -12.95
C PRO A 30 18.17 7.99 -13.39
N ASN A 31 17.42 7.32 -12.55
CA ASN A 31 15.98 7.06 -12.66
C ASN A 31 15.32 7.33 -11.31
N PRO A 32 14.00 7.63 -11.26
CA PRO A 32 13.28 7.81 -10.01
C PRO A 32 13.50 6.63 -9.05
N GLU A 33 13.92 6.91 -7.81
CA GLU A 33 14.19 5.89 -6.80
C GLU A 33 13.05 5.88 -5.76
N TYR A 34 12.43 4.73 -5.60
CA TYR A 34 11.29 4.55 -4.69
C TYR A 34 11.69 4.03 -3.31
N ASP A 35 12.88 3.47 -3.17
CA ASP A 35 13.41 3.04 -1.87
C ASP A 35 14.05 4.22 -1.15
N LEU A 36 13.20 5.04 -0.52
CA LEU A 36 13.63 6.27 0.15
C LEU A 36 14.63 6.01 1.28
N LEU A 37 14.44 4.95 2.06
CA LEU A 37 15.33 4.62 3.17
C LEU A 37 16.70 4.21 2.67
N TRP A 38 16.75 3.41 1.61
CA TRP A 38 18.00 3.06 0.96
C TRP A 38 18.72 4.28 0.41
N PHE A 39 18.00 5.16 -0.29
CA PHE A 39 18.58 6.37 -0.86
C PHE A 39 19.14 7.29 0.22
N ILE A 40 18.39 7.53 1.30
CA ILE A 40 18.88 8.35 2.42
C ILE A 40 20.11 7.75 3.04
N ALA A 41 20.13 6.45 3.31
CA ALA A 41 21.29 5.77 3.90
C ALA A 41 22.56 5.90 3.06
N HIS A 42 22.43 5.86 1.71
CA HIS A 42 23.60 5.85 0.81
C HIS A 42 24.04 7.24 0.35
N TYR A 43 23.11 8.18 0.22
CA TYR A 43 23.39 9.49 -0.38
C TYR A 43 23.28 10.67 0.58
N SER A 44 22.84 10.46 1.83
CA SER A 44 22.83 11.56 2.80
C SER A 44 24.25 12.07 3.06
N PRO A 45 24.49 13.39 2.92
CA PRO A 45 25.84 13.95 3.00
C PRO A 45 26.43 13.94 4.41
N GLU A 46 25.59 13.82 5.44
CA GLU A 46 26.00 14.07 6.82
C GLU A 46 25.61 12.96 7.81
N LEU A 47 25.06 11.83 7.34
CA LEU A 47 24.78 10.68 8.21
C LEU A 47 26.10 10.00 8.61
N GLU A 48 26.24 9.76 9.92
CA GLU A 48 27.31 8.93 10.46
C GLU A 48 27.07 7.44 10.17
N ASP A 49 28.10 6.61 10.23
CA ASP A 49 28.01 5.19 9.89
C ASP A 49 26.97 4.45 10.74
N TRP A 50 26.92 4.72 12.05
CA TRP A 50 25.92 4.12 12.92
C TRP A 50 24.48 4.57 12.60
N GLU A 51 24.27 5.81 12.14
CA GLU A 51 22.96 6.31 11.70
C GLU A 51 22.53 5.58 10.43
N ARG A 52 23.44 5.30 9.50
CA ARG A 52 23.18 4.50 8.29
C ARG A 52 22.78 3.08 8.63
N ASP A 53 23.46 2.46 9.58
CA ASP A 53 23.12 1.11 10.04
C ASP A 53 21.71 1.06 10.61
N VAL A 54 21.29 2.07 11.40
CA VAL A 54 19.93 2.19 11.91
C VAL A 54 18.92 2.34 10.76
N PHE A 55 19.19 3.17 9.75
CA PHE A 55 18.32 3.31 8.58
C PHE A 55 18.15 2.01 7.81
N LEU A 56 19.23 1.27 7.61
CA LEU A 56 19.18 -0.02 6.91
C LEU A 56 18.44 -1.07 7.73
N ALA A 57 18.59 -1.10 9.05
CA ALA A 57 17.83 -1.98 9.92
C ALA A 57 16.32 -1.66 9.87
N VAL A 58 15.93 -0.38 9.94
CA VAL A 58 14.53 0.05 9.81
C VAL A 58 13.96 -0.30 8.42
N ARG A 59 14.78 -0.20 7.37
CA ARG A 59 14.40 -0.62 6.03
C ARG A 59 14.08 -2.11 5.97
N GLU A 60 14.96 -2.96 6.51
CA GLU A 60 14.71 -4.41 6.58
C GLU A 60 13.45 -4.75 7.37
N GLU A 61 13.26 -4.10 8.52
CA GLU A 61 12.03 -4.24 9.31
C GLU A 61 10.79 -3.84 8.51
N SER A 62 10.84 -2.75 7.73
CA SER A 62 9.75 -2.31 6.87
C SER A 62 9.38 -3.38 5.84
N PHE A 63 10.36 -4.01 5.20
CA PHE A 63 10.11 -5.12 4.26
C PHE A 63 9.52 -6.36 4.96
N TYR A 64 9.94 -6.64 6.18
CA TYR A 64 9.39 -7.73 6.98
C TYR A 64 7.87 -7.56 7.21
N PHE A 65 7.39 -6.33 7.36
CA PHE A 65 5.98 -6.04 7.59
C PHE A 65 5.12 -5.96 6.32
N TYR A 66 5.69 -5.93 5.12
CA TYR A 66 4.89 -5.87 3.89
C TYR A 66 3.85 -6.99 3.76
N PRO A 67 4.14 -8.26 4.03
CA PRO A 67 3.13 -9.32 3.99
C PRO A 67 1.96 -9.08 4.94
N VAL A 68 2.20 -8.47 6.10
CA VAL A 68 1.16 -8.11 7.06
C VAL A 68 0.19 -7.09 6.48
N PHE A 69 0.72 -6.05 5.81
CA PHE A 69 -0.10 -5.04 5.15
C PHE A 69 -0.81 -5.57 3.90
N ALA A 70 -0.15 -6.48 3.18
CA ALA A 70 -0.71 -7.10 1.97
C ALA A 70 -1.87 -8.04 2.25
N CYS A 71 -1.98 -8.60 3.46
CA CYS A 71 -2.94 -9.64 3.82
C CYS A 71 -3.83 -9.24 5.00
N GLN A 72 -4.13 -7.98 5.21
CA GLN A 72 -4.88 -7.52 6.37
C GLN A 72 -6.30 -8.08 6.41
N ILE A 73 -7.06 -8.03 5.30
CA ILE A 73 -8.43 -8.57 5.23
C ILE A 73 -8.41 -10.08 5.45
N MET A 74 -7.48 -10.76 4.79
CA MET A 74 -7.34 -12.21 4.93
C MET A 74 -7.01 -12.61 6.36
N ASN A 75 -5.97 -12.01 6.96
CA ASN A 75 -5.47 -12.38 8.28
C ASN A 75 -6.48 -12.10 9.38
N GLU A 76 -7.05 -10.88 9.39
CA GLU A 76 -8.04 -10.49 10.39
C GLU A 76 -9.33 -11.32 10.24
N GLY A 77 -9.74 -11.55 9.00
CA GLY A 77 -10.89 -12.42 8.70
C GLY A 77 -10.66 -13.86 9.10
N TRP A 78 -9.46 -14.43 8.84
CA TRP A 78 -9.13 -15.80 9.20
C TRP A 78 -9.06 -16.01 10.71
N ALA A 79 -8.42 -15.08 11.41
CA ALA A 79 -8.40 -15.10 12.88
C ALA A 79 -9.83 -15.03 13.45
N THR A 80 -10.66 -14.14 12.90
CA THR A 80 -12.05 -13.96 13.32
C THR A 80 -12.89 -15.20 13.03
N TYR A 81 -12.72 -15.84 11.88
CA TYR A 81 -13.40 -17.08 11.51
C TYR A 81 -13.10 -18.20 12.53
N TRP A 82 -11.83 -18.40 12.85
CA TRP A 82 -11.45 -19.43 13.84
C TRP A 82 -11.89 -19.07 15.25
N HIS A 83 -11.80 -17.80 15.63
CA HIS A 83 -12.30 -17.33 16.92
C HIS A 83 -13.80 -17.62 17.08
N ALA A 84 -14.62 -17.27 16.08
CA ALA A 84 -16.04 -17.56 16.09
C ALA A 84 -16.33 -19.07 16.15
N ARG A 85 -15.59 -19.87 15.37
CA ARG A 85 -15.76 -21.31 15.35
C ARG A 85 -15.39 -21.96 16.66
N LEU A 86 -14.25 -21.61 17.23
CA LEU A 86 -13.79 -22.13 18.51
C LEU A 86 -14.72 -21.73 19.67
N LEU A 87 -15.25 -20.50 19.68
CA LEU A 87 -16.25 -20.09 20.65
C LEU A 87 -17.54 -20.91 20.57
N ARG A 88 -18.03 -21.23 19.37
CA ARG A 88 -19.24 -22.07 19.18
C ARG A 88 -19.04 -23.49 19.69
N GLU A 89 -17.80 -23.99 19.69
CA GLU A 89 -17.43 -25.34 20.11
C GLU A 89 -16.97 -25.39 21.59
N ALA A 90 -16.90 -24.24 22.29
CA ALA A 90 -16.39 -24.11 23.66
C ALA A 90 -17.48 -24.37 24.72
N ASP A 91 -17.94 -25.61 24.80
CA ASP A 91 -18.96 -26.09 25.76
C ASP A 91 -18.50 -26.11 27.24
N PHE A 92 -17.21 -25.92 27.47
CA PHE A 92 -16.59 -25.85 28.78
C PHE A 92 -16.68 -24.46 29.45
N LEU A 93 -17.12 -23.41 28.72
CA LEU A 93 -17.19 -22.04 29.24
C LEU A 93 -18.44 -21.84 30.09
N PRO A 94 -18.36 -21.15 31.23
CA PRO A 94 -19.53 -20.67 31.94
C PRO A 94 -20.35 -19.75 31.07
N GLU A 95 -21.69 -19.81 31.18
CA GLU A 95 -22.63 -19.08 30.28
C GLU A 95 -22.36 -17.57 30.23
N ASN A 96 -22.10 -16.95 31.40
CA ASN A 96 -21.78 -15.52 31.45
C ASN A 96 -20.48 -15.16 30.70
N VAL A 97 -19.43 -16.00 30.82
CA VAL A 97 -18.16 -15.81 30.13
C VAL A 97 -18.36 -15.99 28.61
N TYR A 98 -19.14 -16.99 28.22
CA TYR A 98 -19.49 -17.24 26.84
C TYR A 98 -20.22 -16.04 26.20
N LEU A 99 -21.23 -15.48 26.87
CA LEU A 99 -21.97 -14.31 26.40
C LEU A 99 -21.09 -13.06 26.29
N ASP A 100 -20.20 -12.82 27.25
CA ASP A 100 -19.25 -11.72 27.19
C ASP A 100 -18.25 -11.89 26.02
N ALA A 101 -17.78 -13.10 25.76
CA ALA A 101 -16.90 -13.40 24.63
C ALA A 101 -17.60 -13.22 23.28
N ILE A 102 -18.86 -13.67 23.14
CA ILE A 102 -19.66 -13.43 21.92
C ILE A 102 -19.90 -11.95 21.69
N LYS A 103 -20.19 -11.19 22.74
CA LYS A 103 -20.38 -9.75 22.64
C LYS A 103 -19.10 -9.05 22.18
N ALA A 104 -17.97 -9.35 22.82
CA ALA A 104 -16.67 -8.81 22.43
C ALA A 104 -16.32 -9.14 20.97
N HIS A 105 -16.57 -10.38 20.54
CA HIS A 105 -16.42 -10.78 19.14
C HIS A 105 -17.30 -9.95 18.19
N SER A 106 -18.58 -9.80 18.51
CA SER A 106 -19.55 -9.03 17.72
C SER A 106 -19.14 -7.56 17.59
N ASP A 107 -18.58 -6.96 18.64
CA ASP A 107 -18.11 -5.58 18.64
C ASP A 107 -16.93 -5.37 17.66
N VAL A 108 -16.07 -6.36 17.50
CA VAL A 108 -14.96 -6.33 16.53
C VAL A 108 -15.45 -6.51 15.09
N VAL A 109 -16.39 -7.43 14.88
CA VAL A 109 -16.82 -7.86 13.53
C VAL A 109 -17.87 -6.93 12.92
N ARG A 110 -18.52 -6.07 13.69
CA ARG A 110 -19.60 -5.23 13.16
C ARG A 110 -19.14 -4.32 12.02
N PRO A 111 -20.00 -4.06 10.99
CA PRO A 111 -19.69 -3.11 9.92
C PRO A 111 -19.41 -1.71 10.48
N PHE A 112 -18.62 -0.92 9.75
CA PHE A 112 -18.52 0.50 10.05
C PHE A 112 -19.86 1.20 9.80
N ALA A 113 -20.22 2.17 10.65
CA ALA A 113 -21.44 2.94 10.48
C ALA A 113 -21.40 3.73 9.16
N ALA A 114 -22.47 3.62 8.36
CA ALA A 114 -22.55 4.20 7.02
C ALA A 114 -22.60 5.73 6.97
N GLU A 115 -22.76 6.40 8.12
CA GLU A 115 -23.14 7.82 8.20
C GLU A 115 -22.00 8.81 7.87
N GLN A 116 -20.76 8.35 7.60
CA GLN A 116 -19.62 9.25 7.41
C GLN A 116 -18.74 8.95 6.18
N GLN A 117 -19.20 8.14 5.21
CA GLN A 117 -18.29 7.67 4.19
C GLN A 117 -18.74 7.95 2.76
N THR A 118 -18.04 8.87 2.11
CA THR A 118 -18.05 9.06 0.65
C THR A 118 -17.23 7.96 -0.09
N ALA A 119 -16.38 7.23 0.63
CA ALA A 119 -15.62 6.09 0.10
C ALA A 119 -16.11 4.78 0.75
N LEU A 120 -16.08 3.68 0.01
CA LEU A 120 -16.40 2.35 0.53
C LEU A 120 -15.32 1.88 1.51
N ALA A 121 -15.40 2.33 2.76
CA ALA A 121 -14.54 1.85 3.82
C ALA A 121 -15.17 0.60 4.47
N VAL A 122 -14.48 -0.50 4.40
CA VAL A 122 -14.90 -1.78 4.96
C VAL A 122 -14.09 -2.11 6.21
N ASN A 123 -14.78 -2.64 7.22
CA ASN A 123 -14.09 -3.24 8.35
C ASN A 123 -13.41 -4.54 7.87
N PRO A 124 -12.07 -4.67 7.91
CA PRO A 124 -11.36 -5.86 7.43
C PRO A 124 -11.78 -7.14 8.18
N TYR A 125 -12.10 -7.04 9.48
CA TYR A 125 -12.61 -8.15 10.27
C TYR A 125 -13.96 -8.63 9.74
N HIS A 126 -14.90 -7.69 9.49
CA HIS A 126 -16.23 -8.02 8.97
C HIS A 126 -16.19 -8.62 7.57
N LEU A 127 -15.51 -7.96 6.65
CA LEU A 127 -15.39 -8.41 5.27
C LEU A 127 -14.67 -9.76 5.20
N GLY A 128 -13.49 -9.85 5.82
CA GLY A 128 -12.67 -11.07 5.80
C GLY A 128 -13.39 -12.26 6.43
N PHE A 129 -14.03 -12.05 7.58
CA PHE A 129 -14.83 -13.09 8.24
C PHE A 129 -15.95 -13.61 7.33
N SER A 130 -16.75 -12.71 6.75
CA SER A 130 -17.87 -13.06 5.88
C SER A 130 -17.40 -13.78 4.60
N MET A 131 -16.26 -13.36 4.03
CA MET A 131 -15.66 -14.02 2.89
C MET A 131 -15.18 -15.44 3.24
N TRP A 132 -14.53 -15.63 4.41
CA TRP A 132 -14.09 -16.96 4.84
C TRP A 132 -15.25 -17.90 5.14
N GLU A 133 -16.33 -17.42 5.77
CA GLU A 133 -17.56 -18.21 5.96
C GLU A 133 -18.11 -18.67 4.60
N ASN A 134 -18.25 -17.76 3.64
CA ASN A 134 -18.75 -18.06 2.29
C ASN A 134 -17.85 -19.06 1.53
N ILE A 135 -16.52 -18.91 1.63
CA ILE A 135 -15.56 -19.82 1.00
C ILE A 135 -15.64 -21.20 1.63
N VAL A 136 -15.63 -21.29 2.95
CA VAL A 136 -15.68 -22.59 3.65
C VAL A 136 -17.03 -23.29 3.41
N GLU A 137 -18.13 -22.56 3.36
CA GLU A 137 -19.43 -23.12 3.04
C GLU A 137 -19.50 -23.68 1.61
N LYS A 138 -19.00 -22.92 0.63
CA LYS A 138 -19.08 -23.27 -0.80
C LYS A 138 -17.99 -24.26 -1.26
N GLN A 139 -16.79 -24.20 -0.69
CA GLN A 139 -15.60 -24.86 -1.21
C GLN A 139 -14.85 -25.72 -0.17
N GLY A 140 -15.23 -25.62 1.10
CA GLY A 140 -14.63 -26.38 2.19
C GLY A 140 -13.35 -25.77 2.78
N ILE A 141 -12.97 -26.27 3.96
CA ILE A 141 -11.87 -25.74 4.76
C ILE A 141 -10.49 -25.95 4.10
N GLU A 142 -10.29 -27.03 3.35
CA GLU A 142 -9.00 -27.28 2.70
C GLU A 142 -8.73 -26.28 1.57
N LYS A 143 -9.79 -25.88 0.83
CA LYS A 143 -9.66 -24.80 -0.16
C LYS A 143 -9.36 -23.47 0.50
N ALA A 144 -10.00 -23.16 1.63
CA ALA A 144 -9.70 -21.95 2.40
C ALA A 144 -8.22 -21.92 2.87
N ARG A 145 -7.68 -23.05 3.35
CA ARG A 145 -6.25 -23.16 3.72
C ARG A 145 -5.31 -22.97 2.52
N GLN A 146 -5.70 -23.46 1.34
CA GLN A 146 -4.94 -23.21 0.11
C GLN A 146 -4.92 -21.72 -0.23
N ILE A 147 -6.07 -21.06 -0.18
CA ILE A 147 -6.18 -19.61 -0.43
C ILE A 147 -5.31 -18.80 0.53
N CYS A 148 -5.28 -19.14 1.83
CA CYS A 148 -4.40 -18.51 2.81
C CYS A 148 -2.91 -18.58 2.43
N ARG A 149 -2.48 -19.59 1.68
CA ARG A 149 -1.07 -19.76 1.26
C ARG A 149 -0.74 -19.05 -0.03
N ASP A 150 -1.72 -18.95 -0.93
CA ASP A 150 -1.51 -18.61 -2.32
C ASP A 150 -1.89 -17.18 -2.69
N GLU A 151 -2.73 -16.50 -1.86
CA GLU A 151 -3.30 -15.19 -2.16
C GLU A 151 -2.86 -14.12 -1.17
N ASP A 152 -2.95 -12.87 -1.62
CA ASP A 152 -2.96 -11.66 -0.82
C ASP A 152 -4.36 -11.04 -0.81
N ASP A 153 -4.55 -9.87 -0.17
CA ASP A 153 -5.83 -9.18 -0.14
C ASP A 153 -6.37 -8.86 -1.54
N PHE A 154 -5.48 -8.57 -2.52
CA PHE A 154 -5.88 -8.29 -3.90
C PHE A 154 -6.46 -9.52 -4.59
N GLY A 155 -5.73 -10.63 -4.55
CA GLY A 155 -6.21 -11.91 -5.08
C GLY A 155 -7.44 -12.41 -4.32
N PHE A 156 -7.45 -12.30 -3.00
CA PHE A 156 -8.55 -12.71 -2.15
C PHE A 156 -9.85 -11.99 -2.50
N VAL A 157 -9.84 -10.65 -2.54
CA VAL A 157 -11.04 -9.87 -2.86
C VAL A 157 -11.46 -10.05 -4.33
N ARG A 158 -10.52 -10.01 -5.28
CA ARG A 158 -10.83 -10.14 -6.70
C ARG A 158 -11.40 -11.50 -7.08
N ASN A 159 -10.86 -12.57 -6.51
CA ASN A 159 -11.22 -13.93 -6.91
C ASN A 159 -12.38 -14.51 -6.09
N TYR A 160 -12.59 -14.07 -4.84
CA TYR A 160 -13.49 -14.74 -3.90
C TYR A 160 -14.62 -13.86 -3.33
N LEU A 161 -14.59 -12.54 -3.49
CA LEU A 161 -15.75 -11.70 -3.20
C LEU A 161 -16.74 -11.82 -4.38
N ASP A 162 -17.77 -12.61 -4.24
CA ASP A 162 -18.81 -12.74 -5.27
C ASP A 162 -19.93 -11.71 -5.10
N ARG A 163 -20.80 -11.61 -6.13
CA ARG A 163 -21.90 -10.65 -6.16
C ARG A 163 -22.90 -10.92 -5.04
N GLU A 164 -23.23 -12.19 -4.80
CA GLU A 164 -24.21 -12.59 -3.79
C GLU A 164 -23.77 -12.12 -2.40
N LEU A 165 -22.50 -12.35 -2.06
CA LEU A 165 -21.94 -11.90 -0.79
C LEU A 165 -21.87 -10.37 -0.71
N ALA A 166 -21.46 -9.68 -1.79
CA ALA A 166 -21.41 -8.23 -1.83
C ALA A 166 -22.81 -7.61 -1.60
N GLU A 167 -23.84 -8.16 -2.22
CA GLU A 167 -25.24 -7.74 -2.02
C GLU A 167 -25.72 -8.01 -0.59
N LYS A 168 -25.43 -9.19 -0.04
CA LYS A 168 -25.73 -9.56 1.35
C LYS A 168 -25.11 -8.63 2.36
N LEU A 169 -23.88 -8.17 2.10
CA LEU A 169 -23.13 -7.24 2.96
C LEU A 169 -23.46 -5.77 2.69
N GLY A 170 -24.32 -5.47 1.71
CA GLY A 170 -24.68 -4.10 1.35
C GLY A 170 -23.52 -3.28 0.79
N LEU A 171 -22.56 -3.91 0.10
CA LEU A 171 -21.40 -3.26 -0.47
C LEU A 171 -21.77 -2.59 -1.80
N PHE A 172 -21.78 -1.26 -1.80
CA PHE A 172 -22.08 -0.45 -2.98
C PHE A 172 -21.06 0.68 -3.09
N VAL A 173 -20.77 1.13 -4.31
CA VAL A 173 -19.95 2.32 -4.54
C VAL A 173 -20.86 3.53 -4.50
N PHE A 174 -20.52 4.53 -3.68
CA PHE A 174 -21.26 5.76 -3.52
C PHE A 174 -20.49 6.93 -4.12
N GLU A 175 -21.21 7.87 -4.74
CA GLU A 175 -20.69 9.17 -5.16
C GLU A 175 -21.41 10.29 -4.41
N ALA A 176 -20.61 11.25 -3.89
CA ALA A 176 -21.16 12.49 -3.37
C ALA A 176 -21.42 13.44 -4.54
N ARG A 177 -22.66 13.94 -4.65
CA ARG A 177 -23.00 15.02 -5.58
C ARG A 177 -22.60 16.38 -5.03
N LYS A 178 -22.48 17.36 -5.92
CA LYS A 178 -22.17 18.76 -5.54
C LYS A 178 -23.21 19.41 -4.63
N ASP A 179 -24.43 18.84 -4.58
CA ASP A 179 -25.53 19.26 -3.69
C ASP A 179 -25.51 18.57 -2.31
N GLY A 180 -24.51 17.71 -2.05
CA GLY A 180 -24.35 16.98 -0.80
C GLY A 180 -25.16 15.67 -0.72
N GLU A 181 -25.95 15.33 -1.75
CA GLU A 181 -26.63 14.04 -1.81
C GLU A 181 -25.67 12.90 -2.14
N ILE A 182 -25.80 11.80 -1.42
CA ILE A 182 -25.04 10.57 -1.66
C ILE A 182 -25.89 9.65 -2.54
N LYS A 183 -25.37 9.28 -3.70
CA LYS A 183 -26.05 8.35 -4.62
C LYS A 183 -25.20 7.10 -4.83
N VAL A 184 -25.85 5.95 -4.99
CA VAL A 184 -25.17 4.72 -5.42
C VAL A 184 -24.68 4.91 -6.87
N ALA A 185 -23.36 4.95 -7.03
CA ALA A 185 -22.71 5.14 -8.32
C ALA A 185 -22.57 3.83 -9.09
N ALA A 186 -22.19 2.74 -8.41
CA ALA A 186 -22.04 1.44 -9.03
C ALA A 186 -22.51 0.31 -8.10
N ARG A 187 -23.06 -0.75 -8.72
CA ARG A 187 -23.49 -1.99 -8.06
C ARG A 187 -22.85 -3.23 -8.69
N ASP A 188 -22.06 -3.03 -9.74
CA ASP A 188 -21.35 -4.15 -10.33
C ASP A 188 -20.21 -4.59 -9.43
N ILE A 189 -19.95 -5.90 -9.44
CA ILE A 189 -19.01 -6.51 -8.50
C ILE A 189 -17.56 -6.03 -8.72
N ASP A 190 -17.18 -5.71 -9.93
CA ASP A 190 -15.81 -5.32 -10.23
C ASP A 190 -15.53 -3.89 -9.72
N SER A 191 -16.49 -2.97 -9.88
CA SER A 191 -16.40 -1.64 -9.27
C SER A 191 -16.34 -1.70 -7.73
N VAL A 192 -17.10 -2.61 -7.10
CA VAL A 192 -17.04 -2.81 -5.65
C VAL A 192 -15.68 -3.33 -5.20
N ARG A 193 -15.15 -4.34 -5.90
CA ARG A 193 -13.82 -4.91 -5.63
C ARG A 193 -12.73 -3.84 -5.74
N GLU A 194 -12.72 -3.08 -6.83
CA GLU A 194 -11.73 -2.02 -7.02
C GLU A 194 -11.86 -0.90 -5.99
N ALA A 195 -13.07 -0.50 -5.60
CA ALA A 195 -13.28 0.48 -4.54
C ALA A 195 -12.74 0.02 -3.16
N ILE A 196 -12.83 -1.29 -2.86
CA ILE A 196 -12.25 -1.87 -1.65
C ILE A 196 -10.72 -1.90 -1.72
N LEU A 197 -10.17 -2.18 -2.91
CA LEU A 197 -8.73 -2.39 -3.10
C LEU A 197 -7.96 -1.09 -3.36
N ALA A 198 -8.59 -0.07 -3.95
CA ALA A 198 -7.92 1.19 -4.28
C ALA A 198 -7.18 1.85 -3.09
N PRO A 199 -7.76 1.94 -1.88
CA PRO A 199 -7.05 2.49 -0.73
C PRO A 199 -5.85 1.64 -0.26
N ARG A 200 -5.77 0.37 -0.70
CA ARG A 200 -4.72 -0.59 -0.34
C ARG A 200 -3.58 -0.64 -1.35
N PHE A 201 -3.72 0.05 -2.48
CA PHE A 201 -2.64 0.19 -3.44
C PHE A 201 -1.39 0.74 -2.74
N ASN A 202 -0.22 0.18 -3.05
CA ASN A 202 1.04 0.49 -2.38
C ASN A 202 0.94 0.39 -0.84
N TYR A 203 0.18 -0.58 -0.34
CA TYR A 203 -0.06 -0.82 1.11
C TYR A 203 -0.68 0.39 1.84
N GLY A 204 -1.41 1.22 1.13
CA GLY A 204 -2.00 2.45 1.65
C GLY A 204 -1.02 3.63 1.78
N ALA A 205 0.27 3.41 1.52
CA ALA A 205 1.26 4.47 1.51
C ALA A 205 1.21 5.29 0.21
N PRO A 206 1.50 6.58 0.24
CA PRO A 206 1.63 7.38 -0.97
C PRO A 206 2.86 6.93 -1.77
N ARG A 207 2.76 6.95 -3.10
CA ARG A 207 3.86 6.59 -3.98
C ARG A 207 4.79 7.78 -4.20
N ILE A 208 5.84 7.85 -3.39
CA ILE A 208 6.83 8.93 -3.43
C ILE A 208 8.17 8.37 -3.88
N CYS A 209 8.86 9.09 -4.75
CA CYS A 209 10.21 8.74 -5.20
C CYS A 209 11.17 9.91 -5.02
N VAL A 210 12.47 9.59 -4.94
CA VAL A 210 13.53 10.58 -5.16
C VAL A 210 13.64 10.82 -6.65
N SER A 211 13.41 12.05 -7.07
CA SER A 211 13.50 12.46 -8.47
C SER A 211 14.82 13.13 -8.79
N GLU A 212 15.42 13.84 -7.83
CA GLU A 212 16.69 14.57 -8.04
C GLU A 212 17.44 14.77 -6.73
N LEU A 213 18.76 14.62 -6.77
CA LEU A 213 19.67 15.16 -5.76
C LEU A 213 20.49 16.28 -6.41
N ARG A 214 20.30 17.52 -5.95
CA ARG A 214 20.97 18.69 -6.48
C ARG A 214 22.39 18.81 -5.97
N HIS A 215 23.22 19.56 -6.68
CA HIS A 215 24.62 19.80 -6.32
C HIS A 215 24.81 20.49 -4.95
N ASP A 216 23.84 21.27 -4.51
CA ASP A 216 23.82 21.92 -3.20
C ASP A 216 23.38 20.98 -2.06
N GLY A 217 23.10 19.72 -2.38
CA GLY A 217 22.59 18.71 -1.46
C GLY A 217 21.07 18.75 -1.25
N THR A 218 20.35 19.60 -1.97
CA THR A 218 18.88 19.62 -1.90
C THR A 218 18.30 18.31 -2.43
N LEU A 219 17.48 17.63 -1.62
CA LEU A 219 16.75 16.43 -1.99
C LEU A 219 15.41 16.81 -2.60
N VAL A 220 15.14 16.35 -3.82
CA VAL A 220 13.86 16.56 -4.49
C VAL A 220 13.09 15.27 -4.55
N LEU A 221 11.92 15.27 -3.95
CA LEU A 221 10.95 14.18 -3.93
C LEU A 221 9.79 14.51 -4.86
N THR A 222 9.23 13.49 -5.49
CA THR A 222 8.03 13.62 -6.32
C THR A 222 7.00 12.58 -5.90
N HIS A 223 5.79 13.04 -5.63
CA HIS A 223 4.64 12.19 -5.43
C HIS A 223 4.07 11.78 -6.80
N ASP A 224 4.09 10.49 -7.10
CA ASP A 224 3.52 9.92 -8.32
C ASP A 224 1.99 9.80 -8.16
N HIS A 225 1.31 10.97 -8.07
CA HIS A 225 -0.13 11.04 -7.86
C HIS A 225 -0.93 10.46 -9.02
N HIS A 226 -0.38 10.40 -10.24
CA HIS A 226 -1.04 9.76 -11.38
C HIS A 226 -1.17 8.26 -11.23
N SER A 227 -0.14 7.60 -10.68
CA SER A 227 -0.18 6.15 -10.40
C SER A 227 -0.90 5.84 -9.09
N ASP A 228 -0.81 6.73 -8.11
CA ASP A 228 -1.46 6.59 -6.80
C ASP A 228 -2.96 6.93 -6.87
N GLY A 229 -3.36 7.86 -7.74
CA GLY A 229 -4.76 8.31 -7.89
C GLY A 229 -5.28 9.13 -6.71
N ARG A 230 -4.41 9.57 -5.80
CA ARG A 230 -4.75 10.32 -4.58
C ARG A 230 -3.85 11.53 -4.43
N GLY A 231 -4.38 12.61 -3.85
CA GLY A 231 -3.57 13.71 -3.37
C GLY A 231 -3.02 13.44 -1.95
N LEU A 232 -2.12 14.28 -1.47
CA LEU A 232 -1.60 14.18 -0.11
C LEU A 232 -2.31 15.15 0.83
N ASP A 233 -2.50 14.72 2.07
CA ASP A 233 -2.76 15.63 3.19
C ASP A 233 -1.54 16.54 3.38
N LEU A 234 -1.68 17.80 2.99
CA LEU A 234 -0.57 18.75 2.95
C LEU A 234 -0.02 19.09 4.34
N GLU A 235 -0.85 19.07 5.39
CA GLU A 235 -0.39 19.32 6.76
C GLU A 235 0.47 18.16 7.27
N ARG A 236 0.04 16.94 7.03
CA ARG A 236 0.82 15.74 7.33
C ARG A 236 2.11 15.68 6.51
N ALA A 237 2.02 15.93 5.22
CA ALA A 237 3.19 15.97 4.33
C ALA A 237 4.23 16.99 4.81
N ALA A 238 3.80 18.20 5.15
CA ALA A 238 4.68 19.25 5.70
C ALA A 238 5.33 18.81 7.03
N SER A 239 4.59 18.10 7.88
CA SER A 239 5.13 17.58 9.14
C SER A 239 6.18 16.49 8.90
N VAL A 240 5.94 15.55 7.98
CA VAL A 240 6.90 14.51 7.60
C VAL A 240 8.15 15.11 6.95
N LEU A 241 7.99 16.12 6.08
CA LEU A 241 9.13 16.81 5.46
C LEU A 241 10.04 17.49 6.49
N LYS A 242 9.48 18.05 7.57
CA LYS A 242 10.31 18.60 8.67
C LYS A 242 11.17 17.53 9.34
N TYR A 243 10.62 16.32 9.57
CA TYR A 243 11.40 15.21 10.10
C TYR A 243 12.48 14.77 9.11
N LEU A 244 12.09 14.62 7.85
CA LEU A 244 13.03 14.22 6.79
C LEU A 244 14.18 15.25 6.63
N GLN A 245 13.87 16.54 6.68
CA GLN A 245 14.90 17.60 6.63
C GLN A 245 15.87 17.53 7.82
N ARG A 246 15.38 17.18 9.01
CA ARG A 246 16.26 17.01 10.20
C ARG A 246 17.22 15.83 10.02
N VAL A 247 16.78 14.77 9.36
CA VAL A 247 17.62 13.60 9.05
C VAL A 247 18.56 13.88 7.89
N TRP A 248 18.03 14.45 6.80
CA TRP A 248 18.80 14.77 5.61
C TRP A 248 19.82 15.91 5.83
N ARG A 249 19.56 16.80 6.78
CA ARG A 249 20.39 17.96 7.17
C ARG A 249 20.65 18.98 6.06
N ARG A 250 19.89 18.89 4.96
CA ARG A 250 19.85 19.81 3.82
C ARG A 250 18.41 20.07 3.42
N PRO A 251 18.12 21.06 2.56
CA PRO A 251 16.77 21.30 2.10
C PRO A 251 16.15 20.06 1.43
N VAL A 252 14.84 19.86 1.69
CA VAL A 252 14.04 18.81 1.06
C VAL A 252 12.82 19.47 0.43
N ILE A 253 12.55 19.13 -0.82
CA ILE A 253 11.43 19.62 -1.62
C ILE A 253 10.55 18.43 -1.99
N LEU A 254 9.23 18.58 -1.87
CA LEU A 254 8.28 17.60 -2.35
C LEU A 254 7.35 18.25 -3.38
N HIS A 255 7.32 17.69 -4.57
CA HIS A 255 6.33 17.99 -5.60
C HIS A 255 5.14 17.05 -5.44
N THR A 256 3.96 17.60 -5.22
CA THR A 256 2.73 16.82 -5.02
C THR A 256 1.50 17.59 -5.49
N ALA A 257 0.37 16.88 -5.60
CA ALA A 257 -0.95 17.45 -5.75
C ALA A 257 -1.69 17.44 -4.39
N ASP A 258 -2.58 18.37 -4.20
CA ASP A 258 -3.50 18.37 -3.06
C ASP A 258 -4.64 17.33 -3.26
N PRO A 259 -5.45 17.03 -2.22
CA PRO A 259 -6.53 16.04 -2.34
C PRO A 259 -7.63 16.41 -3.35
N SER A 260 -7.68 17.66 -3.80
CA SER A 260 -8.66 18.13 -4.78
C SER A 260 -8.18 18.00 -6.24
N GLY A 261 -6.90 17.64 -6.45
CA GLY A 261 -6.27 17.41 -7.77
C GLY A 261 -5.55 18.59 -8.38
#